data_08cbe0456887cfc505e33bae2392642b
#
_entry.id   08cbe0456887cfc505e33bae2392642b
#
_cell.length_a   1.000
_cell.length_b   1.000
_cell.length_c   1.000
_cell.angle_alpha   90.00
_cell.angle_beta   90.00
_cell.angle_gamma   90.00
#
_symmetry.space_group_name_H-M   'P 1'
#
loop_
_entity.id
_entity.type
_entity.pdbx_description
1 polymer ?
#
loop_
_entity_poly.entity_id
_entity_poly.type
_entity_poly.pdbx_seq_one_letter_code
_entity_poly.pdbx_strand_id
1 'polypeptide(L)'
;MKIQRFSLWVLLCVVFSLTGCGYNTMQQAEERVFKAWGDVEATLQRRADLIPNLVETVKGYASHERETLEAVINARAKATSVKLTADDLSDPAALERLQQAQGQISSSLSRLLVVAEQYPDLKANENFRDLQNQLEGTENRINVARQRFNQAAEEFNSMIRSFPNSVTNSMLLHLKRKEYIKADEAAKAVPKVKF
;
A
#
# COMPACT_ATOMS: atom_id res chain seq x y z
N MET A 1 46.68 0.48 -38.51
CA MET A 1 45.34 -0.18 -38.64
C MET A 1 45.06 -1.27 -37.62
N LYS A 2 45.98 -2.19 -37.27
CA LYS A 2 45.73 -3.27 -36.27
C LYS A 2 45.51 -2.74 -34.83
N ILE A 3 46.24 -1.71 -34.39
CA ILE A 3 46.13 -1.11 -33.05
C ILE A 3 44.79 -0.42 -32.87
N GLN A 4 44.27 0.30 -33.86
CA GLN A 4 42.94 0.94 -33.78
C GLN A 4 41.80 -0.09 -33.69
N ARG A 5 41.90 -1.22 -34.37
CA ARG A 5 40.91 -2.31 -34.28
C ARG A 5 40.95 -2.97 -32.91
N PHE A 6 42.13 -3.18 -32.34
CA PHE A 6 42.28 -3.74 -31.00
C PHE A 6 41.70 -2.80 -29.92
N SER A 7 41.98 -1.49 -30.02
CA SER A 7 41.43 -0.47 -29.13
C SER A 7 39.90 -0.42 -29.22
N LEU A 8 39.32 -0.58 -30.40
CA LEU A 8 37.89 -0.61 -30.61
C LEU A 8 37.24 -1.84 -29.95
N TRP A 9 37.88 -3.01 -30.04
CA TRP A 9 37.42 -4.25 -29.40
C TRP A 9 37.47 -4.16 -27.87
N VAL A 10 38.53 -3.59 -27.32
CA VAL A 10 38.65 -3.37 -25.87
C VAL A 10 37.58 -2.41 -25.39
N LEU A 11 37.32 -1.31 -26.10
CA LEU A 11 36.24 -0.35 -25.77
C LEU A 11 34.88 -1.03 -25.81
N LEU A 12 34.64 -1.88 -26.83
CA LEU A 12 33.36 -2.61 -26.94
C LEU A 12 33.17 -3.60 -25.78
N CYS A 13 34.21 -4.32 -25.35
CA CYS A 13 34.17 -5.24 -24.22
C CYS A 13 33.94 -4.51 -22.89
N VAL A 14 34.52 -3.33 -22.70
CA VAL A 14 34.30 -2.48 -21.51
C VAL A 14 32.87 -1.97 -21.48
N VAL A 15 32.32 -1.54 -22.60
CA VAL A 15 30.90 -1.10 -22.67
C VAL A 15 29.96 -2.28 -22.38
N PHE A 16 30.25 -3.47 -22.91
CA PHE A 16 29.43 -4.67 -22.67
C PHE A 16 29.47 -5.15 -21.19
N SER A 17 30.63 -5.04 -20.53
CA SER A 17 30.76 -5.40 -19.11
C SER A 17 30.07 -4.42 -18.17
N LEU A 18 29.93 -3.16 -18.55
CA LEU A 18 29.21 -2.14 -17.77
C LEU A 18 27.68 -2.29 -17.81
N THR A 19 27.12 -2.83 -18.90
CA THR A 19 25.67 -2.99 -19.05
C THR A 19 25.12 -4.23 -18.33
N GLY A 20 25.93 -5.27 -18.09
CA GLY A 20 25.47 -6.51 -17.45
C GLY A 20 25.17 -6.40 -15.95
N CYS A 21 25.83 -5.50 -15.23
CA CYS A 21 25.71 -5.40 -13.76
C CYS A 21 24.38 -4.79 -13.30
N GLY A 22 23.79 -3.89 -14.06
CA GLY A 22 22.56 -3.18 -13.65
C GLY A 22 21.25 -3.91 -13.97
N TYR A 23 21.25 -4.76 -15.00
CA TYR A 23 20.04 -5.43 -15.48
C TYR A 23 19.37 -6.28 -14.40
N ASN A 24 20.07 -7.25 -13.86
CA ASN A 24 19.54 -8.15 -12.83
C ASN A 24 19.20 -7.40 -11.54
N THR A 25 20.00 -6.41 -11.19
CA THR A 25 19.80 -5.62 -9.96
C THR A 25 18.51 -4.80 -10.02
N MET A 26 18.19 -4.22 -11.19
CA MET A 26 16.93 -3.48 -11.37
C MET A 26 15.71 -4.39 -11.31
N GLN A 27 15.78 -5.57 -11.92
CA GLN A 27 14.69 -6.55 -11.82
C GLN A 27 14.49 -7.04 -10.38
N GLN A 28 15.58 -7.35 -9.67
CA GLN A 28 15.49 -7.70 -8.25
C GLN A 28 14.92 -6.58 -7.39
N ALA A 29 15.22 -5.32 -7.72
CA ALA A 29 14.64 -4.19 -7.03
C ALA A 29 13.13 -4.06 -7.31
N GLU A 30 12.70 -4.30 -8.55
CA GLU A 30 11.27 -4.34 -8.90
C GLU A 30 10.53 -5.46 -8.16
N GLU A 31 11.10 -6.65 -8.09
CA GLU A 31 10.55 -7.77 -7.32
C GLU A 31 10.41 -7.45 -5.83
N ARG A 32 11.34 -6.68 -5.25
CA ARG A 32 11.19 -6.19 -3.86
C ARG A 32 9.99 -5.26 -3.70
N VAL A 33 9.71 -4.42 -4.71
CA VAL A 33 8.50 -3.58 -4.69
C VAL A 33 7.24 -4.44 -4.73
N PHE A 34 7.18 -5.44 -5.61
CA PHE A 34 6.03 -6.34 -5.72
C PHE A 34 5.82 -7.15 -4.44
N LYS A 35 6.89 -7.63 -3.82
CA LYS A 35 6.83 -8.29 -2.51
C LYS A 35 6.25 -7.36 -1.43
N ALA A 36 6.77 -6.14 -1.36
CA ALA A 36 6.29 -5.15 -0.38
C ALA A 36 4.83 -4.74 -0.65
N TRP A 37 4.40 -4.73 -1.93
CA TRP A 37 3.01 -4.54 -2.31
C TRP A 37 2.13 -5.69 -1.82
N GLY A 38 2.56 -6.95 -1.99
CA GLY A 38 1.86 -8.12 -1.46
C GLY A 38 1.62 -8.05 0.05
N ASP A 39 2.57 -7.50 0.82
CA ASP A 39 2.40 -7.27 2.26
C ASP A 39 1.32 -6.20 2.55
N VAL A 40 1.21 -5.16 1.70
CA VAL A 40 0.13 -4.16 1.78
C VAL A 40 -1.22 -4.82 1.50
N GLU A 41 -1.35 -5.55 0.40
CA GLU A 41 -2.59 -6.24 0.03
C GLU A 41 -3.06 -7.22 1.11
N ALA A 42 -2.15 -8.03 1.65
CA ALA A 42 -2.46 -8.98 2.71
C ALA A 42 -3.00 -8.30 3.98
N THR A 43 -2.43 -7.14 4.35
CA THR A 43 -2.90 -6.40 5.53
C THR A 43 -4.23 -5.69 5.26
N LEU A 44 -4.47 -5.18 4.05
CA LEU A 44 -5.75 -4.60 3.65
C LEU A 44 -6.86 -5.68 3.62
N GLN A 45 -6.55 -6.86 3.10
CA GLN A 45 -7.47 -8.00 3.10
C GLN A 45 -7.84 -8.40 4.53
N ARG A 46 -6.85 -8.52 5.43
CA ARG A 46 -7.11 -8.83 6.84
C ARG A 46 -8.07 -7.83 7.49
N ARG A 47 -7.91 -6.52 7.22
CA ARG A 47 -8.85 -5.50 7.70
C ARG A 47 -10.25 -5.74 7.16
N ALA A 48 -10.38 -6.03 5.86
CA ALA A 48 -11.66 -6.28 5.21
C ALA A 48 -12.36 -7.53 5.77
N ASP A 49 -11.59 -8.55 6.19
CA ASP A 49 -12.12 -9.81 6.74
C ASP A 49 -12.59 -9.68 8.20
N LEU A 50 -12.08 -8.71 8.96
CA LEU A 50 -12.55 -8.43 10.32
C LEU A 50 -13.89 -7.68 10.35
N ILE A 51 -14.20 -6.91 9.30
CA ILE A 51 -15.38 -6.05 9.27
C ILE A 51 -16.71 -6.81 9.39
N PRO A 52 -16.97 -7.93 8.69
CA PRO A 52 -18.22 -8.66 8.84
C PRO A 52 -18.49 -9.11 10.28
N ASN A 53 -17.46 -9.62 10.98
CA ASN A 53 -17.58 -10.04 12.36
C ASN A 53 -17.91 -8.87 13.30
N LEU A 54 -17.26 -7.71 13.06
CA LEU A 54 -17.58 -6.49 13.81
C LEU A 54 -19.02 -6.05 13.58
N VAL A 55 -19.48 -6.01 12.33
CA VAL A 55 -20.85 -5.63 11.96
C VAL A 55 -21.87 -6.56 12.61
N GLU A 56 -21.69 -7.87 12.57
CA GLU A 56 -22.60 -8.83 13.20
C GLU A 56 -22.61 -8.70 14.73
N THR A 57 -21.44 -8.45 15.35
CA THR A 57 -21.34 -8.21 16.78
C THR A 57 -22.12 -6.95 17.19
N VAL A 58 -21.89 -5.83 16.48
CA VAL A 58 -22.59 -4.56 16.76
C VAL A 58 -24.09 -4.68 16.52
N LYS A 59 -24.51 -5.34 15.45
CA LYS A 59 -25.92 -5.58 15.10
C LYS A 59 -26.70 -6.30 16.19
N GLY A 60 -26.05 -7.18 16.95
CA GLY A 60 -26.66 -7.88 18.09
C GLY A 60 -27.09 -6.94 19.22
N TYR A 61 -26.47 -5.77 19.36
CA TYR A 61 -26.72 -4.80 20.44
C TYR A 61 -27.33 -3.48 19.92
N ALA A 62 -27.04 -3.11 18.70
CA ALA A 62 -27.41 -1.83 18.11
C ALA A 62 -28.09 -2.01 16.73
N SER A 63 -29.10 -2.88 16.67
CA SER A 63 -29.81 -3.21 15.41
C SER A 63 -30.54 -2.03 14.77
N HIS A 64 -30.80 -0.96 15.53
CA HIS A 64 -31.44 0.27 15.03
C HIS A 64 -30.48 1.16 14.24
N GLU A 65 -29.14 0.95 14.36
CA GLU A 65 -28.09 1.73 13.70
C GLU A 65 -27.85 1.27 12.24
N ARG A 66 -28.94 1.04 11.50
CA ARG A 66 -28.89 0.45 10.15
C ARG A 66 -28.01 1.25 9.19
N GLU A 67 -28.15 2.56 9.18
CA GLU A 67 -27.40 3.44 8.27
C GLU A 67 -25.89 3.35 8.52
N THR A 68 -25.46 3.33 9.77
CA THR A 68 -24.05 3.21 10.14
C THR A 68 -23.49 1.83 9.77
N LEU A 69 -24.24 0.75 10.01
CA LEU A 69 -23.86 -0.61 9.65
C LEU A 69 -23.77 -0.79 8.13
N GLU A 70 -24.75 -0.30 7.38
CA GLU A 70 -24.76 -0.33 5.90
C GLU A 70 -23.61 0.50 5.33
N ALA A 71 -23.28 1.66 5.91
CA ALA A 71 -22.13 2.45 5.47
C ALA A 71 -20.82 1.70 5.58
N VAL A 72 -20.61 0.92 6.66
CA VAL A 72 -19.42 0.08 6.83
C VAL A 72 -19.38 -1.05 5.81
N ILE A 73 -20.50 -1.74 5.58
CA ILE A 73 -20.60 -2.82 4.60
C ILE A 73 -20.30 -2.30 3.20
N ASN A 74 -20.89 -1.17 2.83
CA ASN A 74 -20.71 -0.55 1.51
C ASN A 74 -19.26 -0.07 1.30
N ALA A 75 -18.65 0.55 2.31
CA ALA A 75 -17.26 0.96 2.26
C ALA A 75 -16.32 -0.24 2.07
N ARG A 76 -16.57 -1.34 2.80
CA ARG A 76 -15.83 -2.60 2.62
C ARG A 76 -15.98 -3.15 1.20
N ALA A 77 -17.22 -3.26 0.69
CA ALA A 77 -17.48 -3.77 -0.66
C ALA A 77 -16.75 -2.95 -1.73
N LYS A 78 -16.78 -1.62 -1.61
CA LYS A 78 -16.08 -0.71 -2.51
C LYS A 78 -14.57 -0.90 -2.45
N ALA A 79 -13.99 -0.99 -1.25
CA ALA A 79 -12.56 -1.14 -1.10
C ALA A 79 -12.04 -2.50 -1.58
N THR A 80 -12.80 -3.58 -1.39
CA THR A 80 -12.43 -4.93 -1.87
C THR A 80 -12.61 -5.08 -3.39
N SER A 81 -13.38 -4.21 -4.04
CA SER A 81 -13.52 -4.19 -5.50
C SER A 81 -12.33 -3.55 -6.21
N VAL A 82 -11.55 -2.71 -5.52
CA VAL A 82 -10.35 -2.06 -6.08
C VAL A 82 -9.19 -3.05 -6.01
N LYS A 83 -8.88 -3.66 -7.15
CA LYS A 83 -7.71 -4.53 -7.31
C LYS A 83 -6.69 -3.82 -8.18
N LEU A 84 -5.45 -3.79 -7.75
CA LEU A 84 -4.34 -3.22 -8.50
C LEU A 84 -3.47 -4.33 -9.06
N THR A 85 -3.08 -4.17 -10.33
CA THR A 85 -2.07 -5.00 -10.98
C THR A 85 -0.67 -4.41 -10.76
N ALA A 86 0.37 -5.14 -11.16
CA ALA A 86 1.75 -4.65 -11.11
C ALA A 86 1.95 -3.35 -11.92
N ASP A 87 1.25 -3.20 -13.03
CA ASP A 87 1.32 -1.99 -13.88
C ASP A 87 0.63 -0.79 -13.22
N ASP A 88 -0.47 -1.02 -12.49
CA ASP A 88 -1.20 0.01 -11.76
C ASP A 88 -0.37 0.69 -10.66
N LEU A 89 0.69 0.04 -10.17
CA LEU A 89 1.62 0.64 -9.21
C LEU A 89 2.43 1.81 -9.80
N SER A 90 2.37 2.00 -11.11
CA SER A 90 2.97 3.13 -11.83
C SER A 90 1.93 4.19 -12.24
N ASP A 91 0.65 3.98 -11.88
CA ASP A 91 -0.46 4.90 -12.17
C ASP A 91 -0.90 5.65 -10.89
N PRO A 92 -0.66 6.98 -10.81
CA PRO A 92 -1.11 7.79 -9.68
C PRO A 92 -2.62 7.69 -9.42
N ALA A 93 -3.43 7.63 -10.48
CA ALA A 93 -4.89 7.58 -10.36
C ALA A 93 -5.38 6.24 -9.79
N ALA A 94 -4.69 5.14 -10.09
CA ALA A 94 -5.02 3.82 -9.55
C ALA A 94 -4.76 3.77 -8.03
N LEU A 95 -3.60 4.25 -7.58
CA LEU A 95 -3.26 4.33 -6.16
C LEU A 95 -4.18 5.31 -5.39
N GLU A 96 -4.53 6.43 -6.00
CA GLU A 96 -5.47 7.39 -5.40
C GLU A 96 -6.85 6.77 -5.19
N ARG A 97 -7.38 6.03 -6.16
CA ARG A 97 -8.66 5.28 -6.03
C ARG A 97 -8.61 4.29 -4.87
N LEU A 98 -7.51 3.55 -4.73
CA LEU A 98 -7.32 2.65 -3.59
C LEU A 98 -7.32 3.42 -2.28
N GLN A 99 -6.55 4.51 -2.17
CA GLN A 99 -6.47 5.32 -0.96
C GLN A 99 -7.84 5.90 -0.57
N GLN A 100 -8.59 6.42 -1.53
CA GLN A 100 -9.96 6.93 -1.29
C GLN A 100 -10.89 5.84 -0.77
N ALA A 101 -10.85 4.65 -1.37
CA ALA A 101 -11.67 3.54 -0.93
C ALA A 101 -11.29 3.06 0.50
N GLN A 102 -9.99 3.02 0.81
CA GLN A 102 -9.50 2.67 2.13
C GLN A 102 -9.84 3.75 3.18
N GLY A 103 -9.77 5.03 2.82
CA GLY A 103 -10.20 6.14 3.66
C GLY A 103 -11.69 6.09 4.01
N GLN A 104 -12.53 5.63 3.08
CA GLN A 104 -13.96 5.40 3.36
C GLN A 104 -14.20 4.31 4.41
N ILE A 105 -13.40 3.23 4.39
CA ILE A 105 -13.45 2.21 5.46
C ILE A 105 -13.09 2.85 6.81
N SER A 106 -11.98 3.57 6.88
CA SER A 106 -11.52 4.19 8.13
C SER A 106 -12.55 5.16 8.68
N SER A 107 -13.16 5.99 7.83
CA SER A 107 -14.22 6.94 8.22
C SER A 107 -15.49 6.24 8.73
N SER A 108 -15.94 5.19 8.02
CA SER A 108 -17.15 4.46 8.41
C SER A 108 -16.94 3.66 9.70
N LEU A 109 -15.77 3.03 9.88
CA LEU A 109 -15.42 2.36 11.14
C LEU A 109 -15.34 3.34 12.31
N SER A 110 -14.75 4.53 12.12
CA SER A 110 -14.72 5.55 13.17
C SER A 110 -16.12 5.97 13.61
N ARG A 111 -17.06 6.15 12.67
CA ARG A 111 -18.46 6.44 13.00
C ARG A 111 -19.12 5.30 13.78
N LEU A 112 -18.88 4.06 13.36
CA LEU A 112 -19.41 2.87 14.06
C LEU A 112 -18.90 2.79 15.49
N LEU A 113 -17.63 3.11 15.74
CA LEU A 113 -17.05 3.12 17.08
C LEU A 113 -17.64 4.23 17.95
N VAL A 114 -17.90 5.42 17.38
CA VAL A 114 -18.60 6.51 18.10
C VAL A 114 -20.02 6.10 18.50
N VAL A 115 -20.75 5.43 17.61
CA VAL A 115 -22.09 4.90 17.92
C VAL A 115 -22.01 3.82 19.02
N ALA A 116 -21.02 2.93 18.96
CA ALA A 116 -20.83 1.89 19.97
C ALA A 116 -20.64 2.43 21.40
N GLU A 117 -20.13 3.66 21.54
CA GLU A 117 -20.02 4.35 22.84
C GLU A 117 -21.36 4.55 23.53
N GLN A 118 -22.46 4.59 22.79
CA GLN A 118 -23.83 4.77 23.31
C GLN A 118 -24.44 3.47 23.83
N TYR A 119 -23.78 2.34 23.63
CA TYR A 119 -24.25 0.99 23.97
C TYR A 119 -23.31 0.32 25.00
N PRO A 120 -23.53 0.52 26.32
CA PRO A 120 -22.64 0.01 27.38
C PRO A 120 -22.45 -1.50 27.36
N ASP A 121 -23.51 -2.26 27.04
CA ASP A 121 -23.45 -3.72 26.95
C ASP A 121 -22.57 -4.20 25.78
N LEU A 122 -22.59 -3.49 24.66
CA LEU A 122 -21.69 -3.74 23.54
C LEU A 122 -20.24 -3.46 23.93
N LYS A 123 -19.96 -2.35 24.61
CA LYS A 123 -18.60 -2.02 25.08
C LYS A 123 -18.06 -3.06 26.07
N ALA A 124 -18.94 -3.64 26.88
CA ALA A 124 -18.57 -4.69 27.84
C ALA A 124 -18.32 -6.05 27.15
N ASN A 125 -18.79 -6.25 25.91
CA ASN A 125 -18.66 -7.50 25.19
C ASN A 125 -17.19 -7.77 24.82
N GLU A 126 -16.68 -8.95 25.22
CA GLU A 126 -15.28 -9.34 24.96
C GLU A 126 -14.97 -9.43 23.45
N ASN A 127 -15.87 -10.05 22.68
CA ASN A 127 -15.67 -10.19 21.23
C ASN A 127 -15.57 -8.81 20.51
N PHE A 128 -16.38 -7.84 20.95
CA PHE A 128 -16.30 -6.48 20.41
C PHE A 128 -14.95 -5.83 20.70
N ARG A 129 -14.47 -5.93 21.93
CA ARG A 129 -13.16 -5.38 22.33
C ARG A 129 -12.01 -6.07 21.62
N ASP A 130 -12.08 -7.38 21.46
CA ASP A 130 -11.06 -8.14 20.72
C ASP A 130 -11.01 -7.74 19.24
N LEU A 131 -12.17 -7.57 18.59
CA LEU A 131 -12.26 -7.12 17.21
C LEU A 131 -11.74 -5.68 17.06
N GLN A 132 -12.03 -4.80 18.02
CA GLN A 132 -11.49 -3.43 18.04
C GLN A 132 -9.97 -3.46 18.15
N ASN A 133 -9.39 -4.22 19.07
CA ASN A 133 -7.94 -4.38 19.24
C ASN A 133 -7.28 -4.97 17.98
N GLN A 134 -7.94 -5.94 17.33
CA GLN A 134 -7.44 -6.52 16.08
C GLN A 134 -7.47 -5.51 14.93
N LEU A 135 -8.49 -4.66 14.85
CA LEU A 135 -8.58 -3.60 13.84
C LEU A 135 -7.50 -2.54 14.04
N GLU A 136 -7.27 -2.07 15.29
CA GLU A 136 -6.18 -1.15 15.62
C GLU A 136 -4.80 -1.74 15.30
N GLY A 137 -4.58 -2.99 15.69
CA GLY A 137 -3.34 -3.71 15.36
C GLY A 137 -3.15 -3.88 13.85
N THR A 138 -4.24 -4.07 13.10
CA THR A 138 -4.20 -4.17 11.64
C THR A 138 -3.90 -2.82 11.01
N GLU A 139 -4.44 -1.71 11.50
CA GLU A 139 -4.14 -0.36 11.01
C GLU A 139 -2.64 -0.03 11.18
N ASN A 140 -2.07 -0.37 12.34
CA ASN A 140 -0.63 -0.21 12.56
C ASN A 140 0.19 -1.04 11.56
N ARG A 141 -0.22 -2.27 11.25
CA ARG A 141 0.44 -3.11 10.25
C ARG A 141 0.31 -2.55 8.84
N ILE A 142 -0.85 -1.98 8.48
CA ILE A 142 -1.05 -1.28 7.20
C ILE A 142 -0.06 -0.13 7.08
N ASN A 143 0.11 0.69 8.12
CA ASN A 143 1.06 1.80 8.11
C ASN A 143 2.50 1.33 7.93
N VAL A 144 2.91 0.25 8.61
CA VAL A 144 4.25 -0.34 8.45
C VAL A 144 4.42 -0.91 7.04
N ALA A 145 3.43 -1.62 6.50
CA ALA A 145 3.49 -2.17 5.14
C ALA A 145 3.60 -1.06 4.08
N ARG A 146 2.83 0.04 4.23
CA ARG A 146 2.93 1.22 3.36
C ARG A 146 4.33 1.85 3.39
N GLN A 147 4.93 1.98 4.57
CA GLN A 147 6.30 2.50 4.70
C GLN A 147 7.31 1.61 3.98
N ARG A 148 7.23 0.29 4.15
CA ARG A 148 8.09 -0.68 3.47
C ARG A 148 7.92 -0.64 1.95
N PHE A 149 6.69 -0.53 1.47
CA PHE A 149 6.41 -0.36 0.06
C PHE A 149 7.04 0.93 -0.49
N ASN A 150 6.83 2.06 0.19
CA ASN A 150 7.39 3.34 -0.23
C ASN A 150 8.92 3.31 -0.24
N GLN A 151 9.55 2.67 0.74
CA GLN A 151 11.00 2.49 0.77
C GLN A 151 11.48 1.65 -0.41
N ALA A 152 10.84 0.52 -0.69
CA ALA A 152 11.20 -0.33 -1.84
C ALA A 152 11.00 0.41 -3.17
N ALA A 153 9.92 1.18 -3.29
CA ALA A 153 9.64 2.02 -4.46
C ALA A 153 10.70 3.13 -4.63
N GLU A 154 11.15 3.76 -3.55
CA GLU A 154 12.22 4.77 -3.57
C GLU A 154 13.55 4.17 -4.05
N GLU A 155 13.96 3.05 -3.47
CA GLU A 155 15.17 2.33 -3.86
C GLU A 155 15.14 1.93 -5.33
N PHE A 156 14.03 1.37 -5.80
CA PHE A 156 13.81 1.01 -7.19
C PHE A 156 13.84 2.24 -8.11
N ASN A 157 13.07 3.27 -7.79
CA ASN A 157 12.98 4.52 -8.58
C ASN A 157 14.35 5.22 -8.69
N SER A 158 15.13 5.23 -7.61
CA SER A 158 16.49 5.75 -7.60
C SER A 158 17.41 4.92 -8.49
N MET A 159 17.31 3.60 -8.39
CA MET A 159 18.16 2.66 -9.14
C MET A 159 17.97 2.79 -10.64
N ILE A 160 16.72 2.81 -11.15
CA ILE A 160 16.44 2.91 -12.59
C ILE A 160 16.85 4.26 -13.21
N ARG A 161 17.08 5.28 -12.38
CA ARG A 161 17.49 6.63 -12.81
C ARG A 161 18.96 6.92 -12.65
N SER A 162 19.68 6.09 -11.89
CA SER A 162 21.12 6.28 -11.67
C SER A 162 21.94 5.77 -12.83
N PHE A 163 23.03 6.47 -13.19
CA PHE A 163 23.99 5.96 -14.17
C PHE A 163 24.84 4.84 -13.53
N PRO A 164 25.15 3.72 -14.25
CA PRO A 164 24.83 3.43 -15.67
C PRO A 164 23.45 2.78 -15.90
N ASN A 165 22.69 2.45 -14.86
CA ASN A 165 21.42 1.71 -14.92
C ASN A 165 20.37 2.43 -15.79
N SER A 166 20.34 3.77 -15.77
CA SER A 166 19.41 4.57 -16.58
C SER A 166 19.58 4.31 -18.08
N VAL A 167 20.81 4.05 -18.55
CA VAL A 167 21.06 3.69 -19.94
C VAL A 167 20.51 2.30 -20.25
N THR A 168 20.81 1.32 -19.38
CA THR A 168 20.29 -0.05 -19.52
C THR A 168 18.76 -0.05 -19.47
N ASN A 169 18.15 0.72 -18.57
CA ASN A 169 16.71 0.82 -18.48
C ASN A 169 16.08 1.42 -19.74
N SER A 170 16.65 2.51 -20.28
CA SER A 170 16.10 3.17 -21.48
C SER A 170 16.23 2.33 -22.75
N MET A 171 17.25 1.48 -22.84
CA MET A 171 17.54 0.68 -24.04
C MET A 171 16.90 -0.71 -24.02
N LEU A 172 16.75 -1.33 -22.83
CA LEU A 172 16.42 -2.75 -22.72
C LEU A 172 15.17 -3.02 -21.86
N LEU A 173 15.03 -2.39 -20.68
CA LEU A 173 14.02 -2.80 -19.69
C LEU A 173 12.75 -1.95 -19.73
N HIS A 174 12.84 -0.67 -20.05
CA HIS A 174 11.74 0.29 -20.09
C HIS A 174 10.88 0.31 -18.81
N LEU A 175 11.50 0.02 -17.65
CA LEU A 175 10.84 0.01 -16.35
C LEU A 175 10.34 1.40 -16.00
N LYS A 176 9.08 1.47 -15.53
CA LYS A 176 8.43 2.71 -15.11
C LYS A 176 8.62 2.93 -13.62
N ARG A 177 8.66 4.19 -13.21
CA ARG A 177 8.66 4.56 -11.80
C ARG A 177 7.40 4.03 -11.12
N LYS A 178 7.56 3.55 -9.89
CA LYS A 178 6.43 3.19 -9.03
C LYS A 178 6.03 4.41 -8.21
N GLU A 179 4.74 4.60 -8.07
CA GLU A 179 4.18 5.70 -7.30
C GLU A 179 4.22 5.42 -5.79
N TYR A 180 4.19 6.46 -4.99
CA TYR A 180 4.20 6.34 -3.53
C TYR A 180 2.79 6.35 -2.96
N ILE A 181 2.55 5.53 -1.96
CA ILE A 181 1.34 5.61 -1.16
C ILE A 181 1.47 6.82 -0.21
N LYS A 182 0.61 7.81 -0.38
CA LYS A 182 0.60 9.02 0.46
C LYS A 182 0.06 8.69 1.86
N ALA A 183 0.51 9.41 2.87
CA ALA A 183 -0.11 9.36 4.19
C ALA A 183 -1.55 9.90 4.11
N ASP A 184 -2.44 9.31 4.92
CA ASP A 184 -3.84 9.74 4.99
C ASP A 184 -3.91 11.20 5.44
N GLU A 185 -4.63 12.05 4.71
CA GLU A 185 -4.71 13.49 5.04
C GLU A 185 -5.39 13.73 6.40
N ALA A 186 -6.29 12.82 6.80
CA ALA A 186 -6.90 12.85 8.12
C ALA A 186 -5.88 12.67 9.26
N ALA A 187 -4.79 11.93 9.03
CA ALA A 187 -3.70 11.75 10.00
C ALA A 187 -2.79 12.99 10.14
N LYS A 188 -2.88 13.95 9.21
CA LYS A 188 -2.11 15.21 9.26
C LYS A 188 -2.74 16.27 10.18
N ALA A 189 -4.00 16.12 10.55
CA ALA A 189 -4.67 17.03 11.48
C ALA A 189 -4.17 16.76 12.90
N VAL A 190 -3.17 17.52 13.35
CA VAL A 190 -2.73 17.49 14.75
C VAL A 190 -3.91 17.92 15.62
N PRO A 191 -4.37 17.07 16.58
CA PRO A 191 -5.43 17.46 17.49
C PRO A 191 -4.96 18.66 18.30
N LYS A 192 -5.70 19.78 18.21
CA LYS A 192 -5.44 20.96 19.05
C LYS A 192 -5.90 20.62 20.46
N VAL A 193 -4.95 20.29 21.31
CA VAL A 193 -5.20 20.16 22.75
C VAL A 193 -5.53 21.57 23.28
N LYS A 194 -6.75 21.80 23.67
CA LYS A 194 -7.14 22.97 24.47
C LYS A 194 -7.05 22.54 25.93
N PHE A 195 -6.17 23.18 26.66
CA PHE A 195 -6.13 23.10 28.12
C PHE A 195 -7.15 24.05 28.71
#